data_5ddd309df4a913c908d14aafd9537559
#
_entry.id   5ddd309df4a913c908d14aafd9537559
#
_cell.length_a   1.000
_cell.length_b   1.000
_cell.length_c   1.000
_cell.angle_alpha   90.00
_cell.angle_beta   90.00
_cell.angle_gamma   90.00
#
_symmetry.space_group_name_H-M   'P 1'
#
loop_
_entity.id
_entity.type
_entity.pdbx_description
1 polymer ?
#
loop_
_entity_poly.entity_id
_entity_poly.type
_entity_poly.pdbx_seq_one_letter_code
_entity_poly.pdbx_strand_id
1 'polypeptide(L)'
;GSLPCVIKWAYTHAPKAVSYSLTSANDMPGRDPKSWKLYGSTDGKSYDLLDQQSGTFWGDDKDGKGSRNKTLSFPLKADKYTFFKLEITELIDNKQKPQLAELSIDASTELPYSDYTRTLDIDNAIHTVMYKENGITFKREYFMSYPDNVMVMRLTSDSKKGKLSRIISLESLHTDKTITADSHTITMTGYPTPVSGDKRVGDAWKNGLKYAQQLVVKNKGGKISVVDGTKLKVEDADEIIVLM
;
A
#
# COMPACT_ATOMS: atom_id res chain seq x y z
N GLY A 1 0.71 28.70 -0.84
CA GLY A 1 1.61 27.91 -0.01
C GLY A 1 2.99 28.52 -0.04
N SER A 2 3.67 28.57 1.09
CA SER A 2 5.06 29.02 1.17
C SER A 2 6.00 27.87 0.77
N LEU A 3 7.13 28.18 0.15
CA LEU A 3 8.24 27.25 0.01
C LEU A 3 8.96 27.09 1.38
N PRO A 4 9.55 25.93 1.68
CA PRO A 4 9.53 24.71 0.88
C PRO A 4 8.16 24.00 0.88
N CYS A 5 7.78 23.44 -0.27
CA CYS A 5 6.62 22.56 -0.36
C CYS A 5 7.07 21.10 -0.16
N VAL A 6 6.40 20.38 0.73
CA VAL A 6 6.78 19.01 1.11
C VAL A 6 5.66 18.04 0.77
N ILE A 7 6.01 17.00 0.01
CA ILE A 7 5.14 15.86 -0.30
C ILE A 7 5.74 14.63 0.38
N LYS A 8 4.94 13.87 1.13
CA LYS A 8 5.35 12.62 1.78
C LYS A 8 4.42 11.49 1.35
N TRP A 9 4.99 10.32 1.09
CA TRP A 9 4.23 9.10 0.80
C TRP A 9 4.96 7.86 1.30
N ALA A 10 4.27 6.73 1.32
CA ALA A 10 4.83 5.47 1.79
C ALA A 10 4.36 4.31 0.90
N TYR A 11 5.20 3.30 0.83
CA TYR A 11 4.91 2.01 0.23
C TYR A 11 4.77 0.95 1.33
N THR A 12 3.99 -0.07 1.09
CA THR A 12 3.88 -1.24 2.00
C THR A 12 5.16 -2.07 2.06
N HIS A 13 5.96 -2.04 0.99
CA HIS A 13 7.26 -2.70 0.88
C HIS A 13 8.22 -1.74 0.20
N ALA A 14 9.51 -1.85 0.52
CA ALA A 14 10.54 -1.04 -0.12
C ALA A 14 10.58 -1.33 -1.63
N PRO A 15 10.31 -0.34 -2.51
CA PRO A 15 10.50 -0.52 -3.94
C PRO A 15 11.99 -0.69 -4.23
N LYS A 16 12.35 -1.56 -5.18
CA LYS A 16 13.70 -1.57 -5.74
C LYS A 16 13.82 -0.39 -6.70
N ALA A 17 13.92 0.82 -6.17
CA ALA A 17 13.91 2.04 -6.95
C ALA A 17 15.17 2.16 -7.81
N VAL A 18 14.97 2.39 -9.10
CA VAL A 18 16.05 2.60 -10.11
C VAL A 18 16.06 4.05 -10.62
N SER A 19 14.95 4.73 -10.56
CA SER A 19 14.80 6.16 -10.85
C SER A 19 13.60 6.73 -10.11
N TYR A 20 13.44 8.03 -10.16
CA TYR A 20 12.19 8.72 -9.86
C TYR A 20 11.89 9.69 -10.99
N SER A 21 10.62 9.99 -11.17
CA SER A 21 10.18 10.88 -12.22
C SER A 21 9.24 11.97 -11.70
N LEU A 22 9.35 13.14 -12.32
CA LEU A 22 8.46 14.27 -12.12
C LEU A 22 7.85 14.64 -13.47
N THR A 23 6.54 14.92 -13.50
CA THR A 23 5.85 15.38 -14.72
C THR A 23 5.31 16.79 -14.49
N SER A 24 5.67 17.71 -15.39
CA SER A 24 5.13 19.08 -15.36
C SER A 24 3.63 19.08 -15.63
N ALA A 25 2.92 20.03 -15.04
CA ALA A 25 1.51 20.19 -15.28
C ALA A 25 1.21 20.74 -16.69
N ASN A 26 -0.07 20.85 -17.02
CA ASN A 26 -0.54 21.27 -18.34
C ASN A 26 -0.57 22.79 -18.54
N ASP A 27 -0.34 23.57 -17.48
CA ASP A 27 -0.40 25.03 -17.49
C ASP A 27 0.75 25.67 -16.69
N MET A 28 0.80 26.96 -16.58
CA MET A 28 1.59 27.81 -15.68
C MET A 28 3.05 27.35 -15.43
N PRO A 29 3.97 27.51 -16.42
CA PRO A 29 5.38 27.09 -16.31
C PRO A 29 6.13 27.64 -15.09
N GLY A 30 5.77 28.84 -14.64
CA GLY A 30 6.36 29.44 -13.43
C GLY A 30 6.19 28.63 -12.16
N ARG A 31 5.24 27.68 -12.15
CA ARG A 31 4.96 26.79 -11.01
C ARG A 31 5.80 25.52 -11.00
N ASP A 32 6.56 25.27 -12.06
CA ASP A 32 7.39 24.07 -12.14
C ASP A 32 8.53 24.13 -11.14
N PRO A 33 8.89 23.01 -10.50
CA PRO A 33 10.01 22.94 -9.60
C PRO A 33 11.33 23.27 -10.30
N LYS A 34 12.12 24.17 -9.72
CA LYS A 34 13.48 24.52 -10.14
C LYS A 34 14.52 23.83 -9.31
N SER A 35 14.27 23.73 -7.99
CA SER A 35 15.16 23.03 -7.06
C SER A 35 14.35 22.17 -6.10
N TRP A 36 14.83 20.96 -5.85
CA TRP A 36 14.20 20.03 -4.91
C TRP A 36 15.19 19.05 -4.33
N LYS A 37 14.77 18.39 -3.24
CA LYS A 37 15.48 17.31 -2.58
C LYS A 37 14.54 16.13 -2.42
N LEU A 38 15.02 14.93 -2.74
CA LEU A 38 14.34 13.66 -2.50
C LEU A 38 15.01 12.96 -1.31
N TYR A 39 14.19 12.48 -0.39
CA TYR A 39 14.65 11.77 0.79
C TYR A 39 13.95 10.42 0.91
N GLY A 40 14.63 9.45 1.55
CA GLY A 40 14.09 8.15 1.92
C GLY A 40 14.18 7.90 3.40
N SER A 41 13.27 7.09 3.93
CA SER A 41 13.26 6.66 5.33
C SER A 41 12.76 5.24 5.46
N THR A 42 13.26 4.51 6.46
CA THR A 42 12.80 3.17 6.83
C THR A 42 11.74 3.20 7.94
N ASP A 43 11.67 4.29 8.71
CA ASP A 43 10.83 4.44 9.90
C ASP A 43 9.80 5.59 9.81
N GLY A 44 9.86 6.39 8.73
CA GLY A 44 9.03 7.58 8.51
C GLY A 44 9.36 8.77 9.41
N LYS A 45 10.42 8.68 10.22
CA LYS A 45 10.86 9.71 11.18
C LYS A 45 12.20 10.31 10.77
N SER A 46 13.21 9.49 10.59
CA SER A 46 14.55 9.89 10.15
C SER A 46 14.69 9.73 8.66
N TYR A 47 15.12 10.77 7.95
CA TYR A 47 15.18 10.80 6.49
C TYR A 47 16.61 11.01 5.99
N ASP A 48 17.08 10.10 5.14
CA ASP A 48 18.34 10.20 4.42
C ASP A 48 18.12 10.98 3.12
N LEU A 49 19.02 11.90 2.76
CA LEU A 49 19.01 12.56 1.46
C LEU A 49 19.42 11.54 0.38
N LEU A 50 18.55 11.35 -0.62
CA LEU A 50 18.78 10.41 -1.73
C LEU A 50 19.24 11.13 -2.99
N ASP A 51 18.65 12.29 -3.29
CA ASP A 51 19.00 13.08 -4.47
C ASP A 51 18.67 14.56 -4.24
N GLN A 52 19.38 15.41 -4.95
CA GLN A 52 19.16 16.86 -4.96
C GLN A 52 19.35 17.40 -6.36
N GLN A 53 18.36 18.13 -6.84
CA GLN A 53 18.38 18.77 -8.16
C GLN A 53 18.21 20.28 -8.06
N SER A 54 18.87 20.98 -8.99
CA SER A 54 18.73 22.43 -9.15
C SER A 54 19.01 22.80 -10.61
N GLY A 55 18.08 23.46 -11.28
CA GLY A 55 18.24 23.85 -12.69
C GLY A 55 16.91 24.12 -13.40
N THR A 56 17.01 24.44 -14.68
CA THR A 56 15.87 24.66 -15.60
C THR A 56 15.66 23.41 -16.46
N PHE A 57 14.99 22.41 -15.92
CA PHE A 57 14.84 21.09 -16.56
C PHE A 57 13.70 21.02 -17.59
N TRP A 58 12.73 21.92 -17.48
CA TRP A 58 11.46 21.81 -18.21
C TRP A 58 11.56 22.34 -19.66
N GLY A 59 12.71 22.91 -20.01
CA GLY A 59 13.01 23.44 -21.34
C GLY A 59 12.57 24.88 -21.53
N ASP A 60 13.36 25.60 -22.34
CA ASP A 60 13.01 26.90 -22.90
C ASP A 60 12.32 26.66 -24.24
N ASP A 61 11.01 26.76 -24.28
CA ASP A 61 10.41 27.14 -25.56
C ASP A 61 10.55 28.68 -25.70
N LYS A 62 10.70 29.13 -26.92
CA LYS A 62 10.90 30.55 -27.25
C LYS A 62 9.78 31.46 -26.74
N ASP A 63 8.68 30.90 -26.26
CA ASP A 63 7.50 31.55 -25.77
C ASP A 63 7.42 31.55 -24.23
N GLY A 64 8.42 31.07 -23.51
CA GLY A 64 8.46 31.01 -22.03
C GLY A 64 7.44 30.04 -21.42
N LYS A 65 6.84 29.16 -22.24
CA LYS A 65 5.77 28.27 -21.79
C LYS A 65 6.29 26.94 -21.27
N GLY A 66 7.57 26.60 -21.52
CA GLY A 66 8.16 25.31 -21.14
C GLY A 66 7.38 24.11 -21.69
N SER A 67 8.00 22.95 -21.75
CA SER A 67 7.28 21.75 -22.18
C SER A 67 6.23 21.34 -21.14
N ARG A 68 4.97 21.27 -21.58
CA ARG A 68 3.85 20.87 -20.73
C ARG A 68 3.65 19.35 -20.77
N ASN A 69 3.23 18.77 -19.62
CA ASN A 69 3.13 17.32 -19.46
C ASN A 69 4.45 16.57 -19.76
N LYS A 70 5.57 17.25 -19.56
CA LYS A 70 6.89 16.68 -19.76
C LYS A 70 7.31 15.90 -18.53
N THR A 71 7.70 14.64 -18.73
CA THR A 71 8.26 13.79 -17.68
C THR A 71 9.78 13.88 -17.71
N LEU A 72 10.37 14.13 -16.56
CA LEU A 72 11.80 14.07 -16.31
C LEU A 72 12.08 12.89 -15.39
N SER A 73 13.09 12.10 -15.72
CA SER A 73 13.51 10.96 -14.92
C SER A 73 14.92 11.16 -14.41
N PHE A 74 15.15 10.83 -13.14
CA PHE A 74 16.42 10.98 -12.44
C PHE A 74 16.83 9.61 -11.88
N PRO A 75 18.07 9.14 -12.16
CA PRO A 75 18.55 7.89 -11.61
C PRO A 75 18.49 7.89 -10.09
N LEU A 76 18.07 6.76 -9.51
CA LEU A 76 17.97 6.57 -8.08
C LEU A 76 18.38 5.13 -7.75
N LYS A 77 19.08 4.94 -6.63
CA LYS A 77 19.33 3.61 -6.08
C LYS A 77 18.86 3.60 -4.64
N ALA A 78 17.62 3.10 -4.44
CA ALA A 78 16.99 3.10 -3.13
C ALA A 78 16.13 1.83 -2.98
N ASP A 79 16.68 0.81 -2.34
CA ASP A 79 16.07 -0.53 -2.20
C ASP A 79 15.59 -0.86 -0.78
N LYS A 80 15.93 -0.01 0.21
CA LYS A 80 15.62 -0.24 1.63
C LYS A 80 14.53 0.67 2.20
N TYR A 81 14.17 1.76 1.50
CA TYR A 81 13.26 2.77 2.03
C TYR A 81 11.82 2.47 1.66
N THR A 82 10.93 2.59 2.64
CA THR A 82 9.48 2.47 2.45
C THR A 82 8.78 3.82 2.49
N PHE A 83 9.39 4.84 3.10
CA PHE A 83 8.87 6.20 3.17
C PHE A 83 9.73 7.12 2.31
N PHE A 84 9.08 8.00 1.57
CA PHE A 84 9.74 9.00 0.74
C PHE A 84 9.20 10.40 1.05
N LYS A 85 10.06 11.39 0.84
CA LYS A 85 9.74 12.80 1.00
C LYS A 85 10.38 13.60 -0.14
N LEU A 86 9.57 14.31 -0.92
CA LEU A 86 10.03 15.33 -1.86
C LEU A 86 9.87 16.70 -1.21
N GLU A 87 10.92 17.50 -1.21
CA GLU A 87 10.95 18.87 -0.72
C GLU A 87 11.33 19.81 -1.84
N ILE A 88 10.34 20.54 -2.39
CA ILE A 88 10.54 21.54 -3.43
C ILE A 88 10.94 22.83 -2.76
N THR A 89 12.14 23.31 -3.06
CA THR A 89 12.74 24.49 -2.40
C THR A 89 12.68 25.75 -3.27
N GLU A 90 12.63 25.60 -4.59
CA GLU A 90 12.50 26.71 -5.53
C GLU A 90 11.59 26.34 -6.71
N LEU A 91 10.90 27.32 -7.25
CA LEU A 91 10.13 27.25 -8.49
C LEU A 91 10.80 28.12 -9.58
N ILE A 92 10.37 27.94 -10.82
CA ILE A 92 10.77 28.85 -11.91
C ILE A 92 10.36 30.29 -11.55
N ASP A 93 9.16 30.49 -11.01
CA ASP A 93 8.73 31.75 -10.39
C ASP A 93 8.32 31.50 -8.94
N ASN A 94 9.16 31.89 -7.98
CA ASN A 94 8.92 31.70 -6.54
C ASN A 94 7.73 32.47 -5.97
N LYS A 95 7.09 33.37 -6.75
CA LYS A 95 5.85 34.03 -6.36
C LYS A 95 4.61 33.15 -6.60
N GLN A 96 4.78 32.03 -7.30
CA GLN A 96 3.72 31.08 -7.61
C GLN A 96 3.61 29.98 -6.53
N LYS A 97 2.60 29.11 -6.68
CA LYS A 97 2.46 27.88 -5.88
C LYS A 97 2.99 26.71 -6.69
N PRO A 98 3.65 25.72 -6.06
CA PRO A 98 4.18 24.56 -6.77
C PRO A 98 3.06 23.76 -7.43
N GLN A 99 3.36 23.18 -8.59
CA GLN A 99 2.47 22.31 -9.34
C GLN A 99 3.28 21.20 -10.03
N LEU A 100 2.76 19.99 -9.96
CA LEU A 100 3.21 18.82 -10.70
C LEU A 100 1.96 18.06 -11.16
N ALA A 101 2.00 17.45 -12.35
CA ALA A 101 0.98 16.52 -12.80
C ALA A 101 1.19 15.15 -12.15
N GLU A 102 2.45 14.70 -12.03
CA GLU A 102 2.78 13.39 -11.48
C GLU A 102 4.14 13.40 -10.79
N LEU A 103 4.26 12.53 -9.80
CA LEU A 103 5.48 12.17 -9.10
C LEU A 103 5.49 10.64 -8.93
N SER A 104 6.53 9.97 -9.39
CA SER A 104 6.67 8.52 -9.31
C SER A 104 8.04 8.11 -8.80
N ILE A 105 8.10 7.00 -8.09
CA ILE A 105 9.32 6.21 -7.89
C ILE A 105 9.26 5.05 -8.86
N ASP A 106 10.21 5.01 -9.78
CA ASP A 106 10.28 3.97 -10.81
C ASP A 106 11.08 2.80 -10.25
N ALA A 107 10.39 1.72 -9.93
CA ALA A 107 11.03 0.50 -9.46
C ALA A 107 11.54 -0.34 -10.63
N SER A 108 12.55 -1.17 -10.38
CA SER A 108 12.92 -2.21 -11.33
C SER A 108 11.70 -3.11 -11.55
N THR A 109 11.50 -3.55 -12.78
CA THR A 109 10.42 -4.47 -13.16
C THR A 109 10.60 -5.88 -12.58
N GLU A 110 11.70 -6.14 -11.88
CA GLU A 110 11.86 -7.37 -11.12
C GLU A 110 10.88 -7.38 -9.96
N LEU A 111 9.80 -8.10 -10.15
CA LEU A 111 8.86 -8.37 -9.07
C LEU A 111 9.61 -9.12 -7.95
N PRO A 112 9.33 -8.82 -6.68
CA PRO A 112 9.95 -9.52 -5.55
C PRO A 112 9.58 -11.01 -5.50
N TYR A 113 8.75 -11.45 -6.42
CA TYR A 113 8.28 -12.82 -6.56
C TYR A 113 8.34 -13.30 -8.02
N SER A 114 8.57 -14.58 -8.21
CA SER A 114 8.54 -15.29 -9.50
C SER A 114 7.49 -16.40 -9.47
N ASP A 115 7.30 -17.07 -10.61
CA ASP A 115 6.45 -18.25 -10.76
C ASP A 115 5.01 -18.03 -10.23
N TYR A 116 4.48 -16.83 -10.44
CA TYR A 116 3.13 -16.48 -10.00
C TYR A 116 2.09 -17.19 -10.86
N THR A 117 1.23 -17.97 -10.20
CA THR A 117 0.08 -18.63 -10.84
C THR A 117 -1.19 -18.42 -10.03
N ARG A 118 -2.33 -18.36 -10.73
CA ARG A 118 -3.67 -18.38 -10.14
C ARG A 118 -4.51 -19.40 -10.90
N THR A 119 -5.10 -20.32 -10.18
CA THR A 119 -5.94 -21.36 -10.73
C THR A 119 -7.25 -21.46 -9.98
N LEU A 120 -8.32 -21.76 -10.68
CA LEU A 120 -9.60 -22.14 -10.11
C LEU A 120 -9.89 -23.58 -10.55
N ASP A 121 -9.86 -24.49 -9.60
CA ASP A 121 -10.29 -25.86 -9.77
C ASP A 121 -11.82 -25.91 -9.59
N ILE A 122 -12.56 -26.06 -10.68
CA ILE A 122 -14.02 -26.03 -10.66
C ILE A 122 -14.58 -27.31 -10.05
N ASP A 123 -13.91 -28.44 -10.26
CA ASP A 123 -14.37 -29.74 -9.77
C ASP A 123 -14.30 -29.85 -8.26
N ASN A 124 -13.25 -29.27 -7.66
CA ASN A 124 -13.02 -29.25 -6.22
C ASN A 124 -13.44 -27.92 -5.57
N ALA A 125 -13.84 -26.94 -6.35
CA ALA A 125 -14.20 -25.58 -5.91
C ALA A 125 -13.09 -24.89 -5.09
N ILE A 126 -11.83 -25.07 -5.50
CA ILE A 126 -10.66 -24.49 -4.82
C ILE A 126 -9.99 -23.44 -5.72
N HIS A 127 -9.85 -22.24 -5.20
CA HIS A 127 -8.99 -21.21 -5.80
C HIS A 127 -7.60 -21.30 -5.17
N THR A 128 -6.56 -21.45 -6.01
CA THR A 128 -5.17 -21.53 -5.57
C THR A 128 -4.34 -20.36 -6.14
N VAL A 129 -3.53 -19.76 -5.30
CA VAL A 129 -2.48 -18.80 -5.69
C VAL A 129 -1.13 -19.34 -5.26
N MET A 130 -0.17 -19.40 -6.17
CA MET A 130 1.21 -19.80 -5.89
C MET A 130 2.17 -18.75 -6.40
N TYR A 131 3.26 -18.56 -5.68
CA TYR A 131 4.39 -17.70 -6.09
C TYR A 131 5.65 -18.08 -5.32
N LYS A 132 6.81 -17.70 -5.88
CA LYS A 132 8.10 -17.80 -5.17
C LYS A 132 8.56 -16.41 -4.73
N GLU A 133 9.04 -16.32 -3.51
CA GLU A 133 9.69 -15.14 -2.94
C GLU A 133 10.95 -15.60 -2.19
N ASN A 134 12.11 -15.04 -2.54
CA ASN A 134 13.40 -15.44 -1.97
C ASN A 134 13.68 -16.95 -2.04
N GLY A 135 13.27 -17.60 -3.13
CA GLY A 135 13.47 -19.04 -3.36
C GLY A 135 12.49 -19.95 -2.61
N ILE A 136 11.56 -19.40 -1.84
CA ILE A 136 10.55 -20.14 -1.09
C ILE A 136 9.23 -20.08 -1.86
N THR A 137 8.59 -21.22 -2.11
CA THR A 137 7.26 -21.28 -2.72
C THR A 137 6.20 -21.08 -1.66
N PHE A 138 5.34 -20.11 -1.88
CA PHE A 138 4.17 -19.85 -1.06
C PHE A 138 2.92 -20.29 -1.79
N LYS A 139 1.99 -20.94 -1.08
CA LYS A 139 0.70 -21.38 -1.60
C LYS A 139 -0.42 -20.81 -0.73
N ARG A 140 -1.46 -20.30 -1.37
CA ARG A 140 -2.72 -19.89 -0.74
C ARG A 140 -3.85 -20.64 -1.41
N GLU A 141 -4.71 -21.25 -0.62
CA GLU A 141 -5.91 -21.96 -1.06
C GLU A 141 -7.12 -21.29 -0.42
N TYR A 142 -8.17 -21.12 -1.23
CA TYR A 142 -9.42 -20.49 -0.81
C TYR A 142 -10.57 -21.38 -1.23
N PHE A 143 -11.48 -21.67 -0.31
CA PHE A 143 -12.71 -22.40 -0.60
C PHE A 143 -13.80 -22.03 0.41
N MET A 144 -15.04 -22.35 0.04
CA MET A 144 -16.20 -22.22 0.92
C MET A 144 -16.57 -23.59 1.45
N SER A 145 -16.62 -23.76 2.78
CA SER A 145 -17.17 -24.96 3.40
C SER A 145 -18.68 -24.80 3.54
N TYR A 146 -19.44 -25.56 2.74
CA TYR A 146 -20.91 -25.54 2.82
C TYR A 146 -21.42 -26.11 4.16
N PRO A 147 -20.88 -27.25 4.68
CA PRO A 147 -21.34 -27.79 5.96
C PRO A 147 -21.10 -26.86 7.15
N ASP A 148 -19.99 -26.14 7.13
CA ASP A 148 -19.58 -25.27 8.24
C ASP A 148 -20.02 -23.81 8.03
N ASN A 149 -20.48 -23.47 6.82
CA ASN A 149 -20.89 -22.13 6.39
C ASN A 149 -19.80 -21.07 6.64
N VAL A 150 -18.55 -21.42 6.30
CA VAL A 150 -17.39 -20.53 6.47
C VAL A 150 -16.55 -20.47 5.19
N MET A 151 -15.95 -19.31 4.94
CA MET A 151 -14.86 -19.19 3.99
C MET A 151 -13.56 -19.63 4.66
N VAL A 152 -12.79 -20.45 3.99
CA VAL A 152 -11.48 -20.93 4.46
C VAL A 152 -10.39 -20.36 3.56
N MET A 153 -9.39 -19.78 4.17
CA MET A 153 -8.12 -19.43 3.53
C MET A 153 -6.99 -20.19 4.23
N ARG A 154 -6.25 -20.98 3.46
CA ARG A 154 -5.12 -21.76 3.93
C ARG A 154 -3.84 -21.24 3.30
N LEU A 155 -2.83 -20.92 4.10
CA LEU A 155 -1.51 -20.48 3.68
C LEU A 155 -0.47 -21.53 4.08
N THR A 156 0.37 -21.91 3.12
CA THR A 156 1.50 -22.82 3.33
C THR A 156 2.74 -22.34 2.59
N SER A 157 3.91 -22.86 2.96
CA SER A 157 5.14 -22.68 2.21
C SER A 157 5.90 -24.00 2.11
N ASP A 158 6.79 -24.13 1.14
CA ASP A 158 7.66 -25.29 0.97
C ASP A 158 8.88 -25.28 1.92
N SER A 159 8.96 -24.28 2.79
CA SER A 159 10.04 -24.17 3.77
C SER A 159 9.86 -25.16 4.92
N LYS A 160 10.91 -25.91 5.24
CA LYS A 160 10.92 -26.88 6.32
C LYS A 160 11.00 -26.30 7.74
N LYS A 161 11.04 -24.95 7.88
CA LYS A 161 11.27 -24.27 9.18
C LYS A 161 10.34 -23.09 9.39
N GLY A 162 9.01 -23.31 9.45
CA GLY A 162 8.03 -22.28 9.85
C GLY A 162 8.37 -20.88 9.32
N LYS A 163 8.04 -20.57 8.08
CA LYS A 163 8.44 -19.29 7.44
C LYS A 163 7.28 -18.35 7.18
N LEU A 164 6.09 -18.72 7.66
CA LEU A 164 4.93 -17.88 7.52
C LEU A 164 4.86 -16.91 8.70
N SER A 165 5.25 -15.65 8.43
CA SER A 165 5.00 -14.54 9.34
C SER A 165 4.11 -13.53 8.66
N ARG A 166 2.92 -13.29 9.21
CA ARG A 166 1.89 -12.43 8.60
C ARG A 166 1.15 -11.62 9.65
N ILE A 167 0.76 -10.41 9.26
CA ILE A 167 -0.23 -9.62 10.01
C ILE A 167 -1.57 -9.84 9.34
N ILE A 168 -2.58 -10.15 10.12
CA ILE A 168 -3.95 -10.40 9.69
C ILE A 168 -4.81 -9.31 10.29
N SER A 169 -5.64 -8.67 9.47
CA SER A 169 -6.52 -7.58 9.84
C SER A 169 -7.85 -7.66 9.10
N LEU A 170 -8.87 -7.01 9.65
CA LEU A 170 -10.13 -6.73 8.96
C LEU A 170 -10.20 -5.24 8.66
N GLU A 171 -10.78 -4.92 7.50
CA GLU A 171 -11.06 -3.53 7.10
C GLU A 171 -12.47 -3.43 6.51
N SER A 172 -13.07 -2.27 6.62
CA SER A 172 -14.34 -1.93 6.01
C SER A 172 -14.31 -0.49 5.52
N LEU A 173 -14.99 -0.23 4.41
CA LEU A 173 -15.22 1.13 3.90
C LEU A 173 -16.25 1.90 4.76
N HIS A 174 -17.05 1.20 5.57
CA HIS A 174 -17.95 1.86 6.49
C HIS A 174 -17.17 2.57 7.60
N THR A 175 -17.50 3.83 7.84
CA THR A 175 -16.83 4.68 8.83
C THR A 175 -17.23 4.34 10.27
N ASP A 176 -18.47 3.87 10.46
CA ASP A 176 -18.97 3.45 11.77
C ASP A 176 -18.70 1.96 11.98
N LYS A 177 -17.53 1.67 12.51
CA LYS A 177 -17.09 0.30 12.81
C LYS A 177 -16.24 0.25 14.07
N THR A 178 -16.31 -0.86 14.75
CA THR A 178 -15.42 -1.23 15.85
C THR A 178 -14.73 -2.53 15.49
N ILE A 179 -13.40 -2.58 15.62
CA ILE A 179 -12.58 -3.77 15.38
C ILE A 179 -11.85 -4.09 16.68
N THR A 180 -11.95 -5.35 17.11
CA THR A 180 -11.25 -5.86 18.28
C THR A 180 -10.56 -7.17 17.92
N ALA A 181 -9.35 -7.40 18.43
CA ALA A 181 -8.65 -8.65 18.34
C ALA A 181 -8.45 -9.25 19.72
N ASP A 182 -8.68 -10.55 19.84
CA ASP A 182 -8.49 -11.33 21.03
C ASP A 182 -7.87 -12.69 20.65
N SER A 183 -6.79 -13.08 21.34
CA SER A 183 -6.00 -14.29 21.14
C SER A 183 -5.91 -14.81 19.69
N HIS A 184 -6.95 -15.39 19.12
CA HIS A 184 -7.00 -16.00 17.79
C HIS A 184 -8.12 -15.44 16.90
N THR A 185 -8.83 -14.44 17.38
CA THR A 185 -10.05 -13.93 16.71
C THR A 185 -9.94 -12.43 16.47
N ILE A 186 -10.42 -11.99 15.32
CA ILE A 186 -10.68 -10.57 15.04
C ILE A 186 -12.18 -10.44 14.81
N THR A 187 -12.82 -9.55 15.56
CA THR A 187 -14.25 -9.24 15.41
C THR A 187 -14.40 -7.80 14.95
N MET A 188 -15.20 -7.60 13.92
CA MET A 188 -15.62 -6.29 13.45
C MET A 188 -17.13 -6.19 13.53
N THR A 189 -17.61 -5.11 14.15
CA THR A 189 -19.04 -4.77 14.21
C THR A 189 -19.23 -3.34 13.75
N GLY A 190 -20.40 -3.03 13.24
CA GLY A 190 -20.71 -1.66 12.83
C GLY A 190 -22.05 -1.53 12.15
N TYR A 191 -22.25 -0.37 11.56
CA TYR A 191 -23.43 -0.02 10.79
C TYR A 191 -23.03 0.28 9.35
N PRO A 192 -23.79 -0.14 8.33
CA PRO A 192 -23.58 0.29 6.96
C PRO A 192 -23.73 1.80 6.88
N THR A 193 -22.64 2.51 6.54
CA THR A 193 -22.73 3.96 6.32
C THR A 193 -23.30 4.24 4.94
N PRO A 194 -24.20 5.23 4.77
CA PRO A 194 -24.72 5.58 3.46
C PRO A 194 -23.61 6.09 2.54
N VAL A 195 -23.79 5.91 1.26
CA VAL A 195 -22.89 6.49 0.25
C VAL A 195 -22.92 8.00 0.41
N SER A 196 -21.76 8.63 0.40
CA SER A 196 -21.59 10.08 0.53
C SER A 196 -22.51 10.82 -0.45
N GLY A 197 -23.33 11.73 0.08
CA GLY A 197 -24.28 12.55 -0.70
C GLY A 197 -25.72 12.03 -0.74
N ASP A 198 -26.02 10.86 -0.25
CA ASP A 198 -27.41 10.41 -0.15
C ASP A 198 -28.13 11.02 1.06
N LYS A 199 -28.76 12.18 0.82
CA LYS A 199 -29.50 12.93 1.84
C LYS A 199 -30.80 12.24 2.30
N ARG A 200 -31.25 11.17 1.61
CA ARG A 200 -32.53 10.48 1.93
C ARG A 200 -32.43 9.64 3.20
N VAL A 201 -31.22 9.25 3.58
CA VAL A 201 -31.00 8.29 4.67
C VAL A 201 -30.84 9.00 6.03
N GLY A 202 -30.36 10.26 6.04
CA GLY A 202 -30.10 11.00 7.28
C GLY A 202 -29.33 10.16 8.30
N ASP A 203 -29.61 10.32 9.58
CA ASP A 203 -29.05 9.50 10.67
C ASP A 203 -29.83 8.22 10.97
N ALA A 204 -30.89 7.93 10.20
CA ALA A 204 -31.76 6.75 10.43
C ALA A 204 -31.00 5.43 10.27
N TRP A 205 -29.92 5.38 9.49
CA TRP A 205 -29.08 4.21 9.31
C TRP A 205 -28.43 3.74 10.63
N LYS A 206 -28.18 4.63 11.59
CA LYS A 206 -27.63 4.29 12.93
C LYS A 206 -28.60 3.45 13.78
N ASN A 207 -29.88 3.52 13.47
CA ASN A 207 -30.92 2.74 14.13
C ASN A 207 -31.37 1.51 13.34
N GLY A 208 -30.69 1.24 12.21
CA GLY A 208 -31.04 0.19 11.28
C GLY A 208 -30.22 -1.09 11.44
N LEU A 209 -29.83 -1.67 10.31
CA LEU A 209 -29.12 -2.93 10.24
C LEU A 209 -27.71 -2.80 10.83
N LYS A 210 -27.40 -3.65 11.81
CA LYS A 210 -26.02 -3.88 12.27
C LYS A 210 -25.40 -5.00 11.47
N TYR A 211 -24.09 -4.92 11.23
CA TYR A 211 -23.32 -6.04 10.72
C TYR A 211 -22.28 -6.49 11.73
N ALA A 212 -21.94 -7.76 11.68
CA ALA A 212 -20.83 -8.33 12.41
C ALA A 212 -20.06 -9.28 11.48
N GLN A 213 -18.75 -9.23 11.55
CA GLN A 213 -17.84 -10.13 10.86
C GLN A 213 -16.83 -10.65 11.86
N GLN A 214 -16.61 -11.96 11.85
CA GLN A 214 -15.62 -12.60 12.69
C GLN A 214 -14.63 -13.37 11.84
N LEU A 215 -13.36 -13.28 12.20
CA LEU A 215 -12.26 -13.95 11.56
C LEU A 215 -11.52 -14.73 12.64
N VAL A 216 -11.36 -16.05 12.46
CA VAL A 216 -10.62 -16.92 13.37
C VAL A 216 -9.34 -17.38 12.69
N VAL A 217 -8.22 -17.22 13.36
CA VAL A 217 -6.89 -17.61 12.87
C VAL A 217 -6.41 -18.83 13.64
N LYS A 218 -6.01 -19.87 12.92
CA LYS A 218 -5.34 -21.05 13.44
C LYS A 218 -3.97 -21.17 12.80
N ASN A 219 -2.98 -21.64 13.55
CA ASN A 219 -1.63 -21.88 13.05
C ASN A 219 -1.14 -23.29 13.46
N LYS A 220 -0.28 -23.83 12.62
CA LYS A 220 0.54 -24.99 12.96
C LYS A 220 1.98 -24.50 13.11
N GLY A 221 2.59 -24.73 14.27
CA GLY A 221 3.88 -24.15 14.60
C GLY A 221 3.81 -22.63 14.82
N GLY A 222 4.92 -22.04 15.24
CA GLY A 222 5.01 -20.60 15.50
C GLY A 222 4.10 -20.10 16.63
N LYS A 223 3.79 -18.81 16.60
CA LYS A 223 2.94 -18.16 17.62
C LYS A 223 2.00 -17.15 17.01
N ILE A 224 0.88 -16.89 17.69
CA ILE A 224 -0.04 -15.79 17.40
C ILE A 224 0.02 -14.79 18.57
N SER A 225 -0.04 -13.50 18.22
CA SER A 225 -0.10 -12.40 19.20
C SER A 225 -1.03 -11.31 18.69
N VAL A 226 -1.65 -10.58 19.61
CA VAL A 226 -2.47 -9.41 19.30
C VAL A 226 -1.58 -8.20 19.09
N VAL A 227 -1.86 -7.41 18.07
CA VAL A 227 -1.19 -6.14 17.75
C VAL A 227 -2.21 -5.02 17.74
N ASP A 228 -1.93 -3.95 18.47
CA ASP A 228 -2.77 -2.73 18.57
C ASP A 228 -4.24 -3.02 18.97
N GLY A 229 -4.52 -4.17 19.59
CA GLY A 229 -5.88 -4.56 19.97
C GLY A 229 -6.85 -4.82 18.79
N THR A 230 -6.38 -4.74 17.54
CA THR A 230 -7.22 -4.82 16.33
C THR A 230 -6.73 -5.80 15.27
N LYS A 231 -5.52 -6.35 15.43
CA LYS A 231 -4.86 -7.21 14.45
C LYS A 231 -4.25 -8.41 15.14
N LEU A 232 -4.05 -9.48 14.38
CA LEU A 232 -3.28 -10.63 14.81
C LEU A 232 -1.97 -10.71 14.02
N LYS A 233 -0.88 -10.97 14.72
CA LYS A 233 0.43 -11.27 14.14
C LYS A 233 0.70 -12.76 14.34
N VAL A 234 0.91 -13.48 13.25
CA VAL A 234 1.43 -14.84 13.24
C VAL A 234 2.91 -14.78 12.92
N GLU A 235 3.73 -15.49 13.67
CA GLU A 235 5.18 -15.55 13.48
C GLU A 235 5.64 -17.02 13.40
N ASP A 236 6.49 -17.32 12.41
CA ASP A 236 7.19 -18.58 12.19
C ASP A 236 6.31 -19.83 12.11
N ALA A 237 5.10 -19.69 11.56
CA ALA A 237 4.18 -20.80 11.37
C ALA A 237 4.53 -21.65 10.15
N ASP A 238 4.26 -22.96 10.23
CA ASP A 238 4.32 -23.89 9.10
C ASP A 238 3.06 -23.77 8.21
N GLU A 239 1.93 -23.46 8.85
CA GLU A 239 0.65 -23.30 8.20
C GLU A 239 -0.19 -22.25 8.95
N ILE A 240 -0.96 -21.47 8.21
CA ILE A 240 -1.96 -20.54 8.75
C ILE A 240 -3.29 -20.86 8.08
N ILE A 241 -4.33 -21.02 8.90
CA ILE A 241 -5.72 -21.16 8.42
C ILE A 241 -6.51 -19.98 8.97
N VAL A 242 -7.23 -19.33 8.08
CA VAL A 242 -8.14 -18.23 8.40
C VAL A 242 -9.55 -18.69 8.05
N LEU A 243 -10.45 -18.61 9.01
CA LEU A 243 -11.88 -18.92 8.87
C LEU A 243 -12.68 -17.61 9.00
N MET A 244 -13.62 -17.39 8.09
CA MET A 244 -14.47 -16.19 8.08
C MET A 244 -15.91 -16.53 7.73
#